data_1c911c9f643b438f43f979715bf33a51
#
_entry.id   1c911c9f643b438f43f979715bf33a51
#
_cell.length_a   1.000
_cell.length_b   1.000
_cell.length_c   1.000
_cell.angle_alpha   90.00
_cell.angle_beta   90.00
_cell.angle_gamma   90.00
#
_symmetry.space_group_name_H-M   'P 1'
#
loop_
_entity.id
_entity.type
_entity.pdbx_description
1 polymer ?
#
loop_
_entity_poly.entity_id
_entity_poly.type
_entity_poly.pdbx_seq_one_letter_code
_entity_poly.pdbx_strand_id
1 'polypeptide(L)'
;MTQGECLSGNWLRVGYQDGAVGHPPSRLGNHEAACAAHGVGVDAHAYFDGRERGLQEYCTPHGGFVAGRNGRTYHGVCTYEIEGRFLTGYADGRHVHDADQLASRARSDVSTRETRIRRLQRDIDRARERLAGESGDNRKALADELQSLRSDLRHAERELTQARREREMAERELQRVLYLLEPRYRGGW
;
A
#
# COMPACT_ATOMS: atom_id res chain seq x y z
N MET A 1 -12.96 13.97 14.04
CA MET A 1 -13.49 15.29 13.59
C MET A 1 -12.88 16.39 14.46
N THR A 2 -12.62 17.54 13.88
CA THR A 2 -12.21 18.74 14.60
C THR A 2 -13.42 19.46 15.21
N GLN A 3 -13.20 20.32 16.22
CA GLN A 3 -14.27 21.15 16.81
C GLN A 3 -15.00 21.97 15.73
N GLY A 4 -14.27 22.56 14.78
CA GLY A 4 -14.87 23.35 13.69
C GLY A 4 -15.78 22.54 12.78
N GLU A 5 -15.43 21.29 12.49
CA GLU A 5 -16.29 20.37 11.71
C GLU A 5 -17.56 20.00 12.48
N CYS A 6 -17.46 19.76 13.79
CA CYS A 6 -18.64 19.52 14.64
C CYS A 6 -19.56 20.76 14.69
N LEU A 7 -19.01 21.96 14.91
CA LEU A 7 -19.78 23.20 14.99
C LEU A 7 -20.42 23.63 13.66
N SER A 8 -19.81 23.26 12.51
CA SER A 8 -20.38 23.56 11.18
C SER A 8 -21.68 22.83 10.91
N GLY A 9 -21.91 21.69 11.58
CA GLY A 9 -23.14 20.89 11.55
C GLY A 9 -23.57 20.41 10.16
N ASN A 10 -22.67 20.36 9.16
CA ASN A 10 -23.02 19.89 7.82
C ASN A 10 -23.05 18.35 7.73
N TRP A 11 -23.98 17.76 8.47
CA TRP A 11 -24.10 16.30 8.59
C TRP A 11 -24.47 15.61 7.28
N LEU A 12 -25.22 16.28 6.40
CA LEU A 12 -25.48 15.77 5.05
C LEU A 12 -24.17 15.57 4.26
N ARG A 13 -23.25 16.53 4.32
CA ARG A 13 -21.95 16.42 3.64
C ARG A 13 -21.07 15.35 4.29
N VAL A 14 -21.05 15.26 5.60
CA VAL A 14 -20.26 14.25 6.32
C VAL A 14 -20.76 12.86 5.97
N GLY A 15 -22.07 12.64 5.99
CA GLY A 15 -22.69 11.40 5.58
C GLY A 15 -22.37 11.04 4.13
N TYR A 16 -22.48 11.99 3.21
CA TYR A 16 -22.12 11.79 1.81
C TYR A 16 -20.65 11.32 1.64
N GLN A 17 -19.72 11.97 2.31
CA GLN A 17 -18.31 11.60 2.25
C GLN A 17 -18.07 10.17 2.76
N ASP A 18 -18.72 9.80 3.88
CA ASP A 18 -18.61 8.45 4.41
C ASP A 18 -19.28 7.39 3.49
N GLY A 19 -20.42 7.71 2.90
CA GLY A 19 -21.11 6.88 1.91
C GLY A 19 -20.29 6.69 0.65
N ALA A 20 -19.72 7.76 0.10
CA ALA A 20 -18.91 7.73 -1.13
C ALA A 20 -17.61 6.91 -1.01
N VAL A 21 -17.20 6.56 0.20
CA VAL A 21 -16.06 5.65 0.45
C VAL A 21 -16.46 4.31 1.06
N GLY A 22 -17.77 4.06 1.24
CA GLY A 22 -18.31 2.79 1.71
C GLY A 22 -18.14 2.53 3.19
N HIS A 23 -18.08 3.57 4.04
CA HIS A 23 -18.05 3.38 5.48
C HIS A 23 -19.35 2.74 6.00
N PRO A 24 -19.27 1.82 7.00
CA PRO A 24 -20.46 1.22 7.59
C PRO A 24 -21.30 2.25 8.37
N PRO A 25 -22.60 2.01 8.59
CA PRO A 25 -23.49 2.94 9.30
C PRO A 25 -23.04 3.21 10.75
N SER A 26 -22.32 2.29 11.37
CA SER A 26 -21.70 2.46 12.71
C SER A 26 -20.67 3.59 12.76
N ARG A 27 -20.21 4.12 11.61
CA ARG A 27 -19.30 5.26 11.53
C ARG A 27 -19.88 6.52 12.20
N LEU A 28 -21.22 6.69 12.16
CA LEU A 28 -21.90 7.78 12.85
C LEU A 28 -21.55 7.84 14.34
N GLY A 29 -21.50 6.69 15.05
CA GLY A 29 -21.12 6.65 16.45
C GLY A 29 -19.73 7.22 16.76
N ASN A 30 -18.78 7.08 15.80
CA ASN A 30 -17.46 7.69 15.96
C ASN A 30 -17.55 9.24 15.86
N HIS A 31 -18.42 9.76 15.00
CA HIS A 31 -18.66 11.20 14.91
C HIS A 31 -19.39 11.73 16.13
N GLU A 32 -20.40 11.00 16.63
CA GLU A 32 -21.12 11.34 17.88
C GLU A 32 -20.15 11.44 19.05
N ALA A 33 -19.29 10.40 19.25
CA ALA A 33 -18.31 10.40 20.32
C ALA A 33 -17.31 11.57 20.21
N ALA A 34 -16.85 11.87 18.98
CA ALA A 34 -15.92 12.97 18.76
C ALA A 34 -16.55 14.36 19.03
N CYS A 35 -17.83 14.57 18.63
CA CYS A 35 -18.50 15.85 18.78
C CYS A 35 -19.12 16.07 20.17
N ALA A 36 -19.46 14.99 20.89
CA ALA A 36 -19.90 15.07 22.28
C ALA A 36 -18.85 15.73 23.19
N ALA A 37 -17.56 15.52 22.93
CA ALA A 37 -16.46 16.20 23.62
C ALA A 37 -16.49 17.74 23.48
N HIS A 38 -17.21 18.23 22.46
CA HIS A 38 -17.40 19.66 22.19
C HIS A 38 -18.82 20.16 22.50
N GLY A 39 -19.65 19.33 23.13
CA GLY A 39 -21.04 19.64 23.46
C GLY A 39 -21.96 19.76 22.24
N VAL A 40 -21.59 19.18 21.10
CA VAL A 40 -22.34 19.26 19.84
C VAL A 40 -23.04 17.95 19.56
N GLY A 41 -24.36 17.99 19.33
CA GLY A 41 -25.14 16.84 18.86
C GLY A 41 -25.00 16.62 17.36
N VAL A 42 -25.23 15.37 16.92
CA VAL A 42 -25.21 14.98 15.50
C VAL A 42 -26.65 14.94 14.98
N ASP A 43 -26.89 15.50 13.79
CA ASP A 43 -28.11 15.25 13.04
C ASP A 43 -28.01 13.93 12.27
N ALA A 44 -28.48 12.86 12.90
CA ALA A 44 -28.42 11.51 12.32
C ALA A 44 -29.25 11.40 11.04
N HIS A 45 -30.39 12.12 10.92
CA HIS A 45 -31.23 12.07 9.73
C HIS A 45 -30.49 12.69 8.53
N ALA A 46 -29.95 13.90 8.67
CA ALA A 46 -29.16 14.53 7.63
C ALA A 46 -27.90 13.71 7.26
N TYR A 47 -27.28 13.08 8.25
CA TYR A 47 -26.13 12.19 8.00
C TYR A 47 -26.53 10.98 7.14
N PHE A 48 -27.60 10.26 7.49
CA PHE A 48 -28.02 9.08 6.72
C PHE A 48 -28.52 9.44 5.33
N ASP A 49 -29.22 10.56 5.14
CA ASP A 49 -29.59 11.07 3.82
C ASP A 49 -28.37 11.35 2.94
N GLY A 50 -27.37 11.96 3.51
CA GLY A 50 -26.10 12.19 2.81
C GLY A 50 -25.38 10.90 2.47
N ARG A 51 -25.33 9.97 3.44
CA ARG A 51 -24.69 8.67 3.28
C ARG A 51 -25.32 7.84 2.16
N GLU A 52 -26.64 7.83 2.07
CA GLU A 52 -27.35 7.14 1.00
C GLU A 52 -26.95 7.67 -0.38
N ARG A 53 -26.88 8.98 -0.55
CA ARG A 53 -26.41 9.60 -1.80
C ARG A 53 -24.96 9.22 -2.14
N GLY A 54 -24.07 9.21 -1.14
CA GLY A 54 -22.70 8.77 -1.34
C GLY A 54 -22.59 7.29 -1.72
N LEU A 55 -23.44 6.43 -1.14
CA LEU A 55 -23.49 5.01 -1.47
C LEU A 55 -23.95 4.76 -2.91
N GLN A 56 -24.80 5.60 -3.49
CA GLN A 56 -25.19 5.48 -4.90
C GLN A 56 -23.99 5.60 -5.86
N GLU A 57 -23.01 6.44 -5.51
CA GLU A 57 -21.77 6.55 -6.28
C GLU A 57 -20.79 5.41 -5.97
N TYR A 58 -20.70 5.03 -4.69
CA TYR A 58 -19.81 3.95 -4.23
C TYR A 58 -20.23 2.58 -4.76
N CYS A 59 -21.53 2.24 -4.67
CA CYS A 59 -22.07 0.93 -5.01
C CYS A 59 -22.26 0.72 -6.52
N THR A 60 -21.21 1.00 -7.28
CA THR A 60 -21.11 0.82 -8.72
C THR A 60 -19.97 -0.12 -9.07
N PRO A 61 -19.91 -0.75 -10.27
CA PRO A 61 -18.75 -1.52 -10.70
C PRO A 61 -17.44 -0.71 -10.63
N HIS A 62 -17.50 0.56 -11.03
CA HIS A 62 -16.36 1.48 -10.93
C HIS A 62 -15.96 1.76 -9.47
N GLY A 63 -16.94 2.06 -8.60
CA GLY A 63 -16.68 2.27 -7.16
C GLY A 63 -16.06 1.05 -6.51
N GLY A 64 -16.53 -0.16 -6.87
CA GLY A 64 -15.91 -1.42 -6.46
C GLY A 64 -14.46 -1.53 -6.91
N PHE A 65 -14.18 -1.27 -8.19
CA PHE A 65 -12.82 -1.28 -8.72
C PHE A 65 -11.90 -0.32 -7.99
N VAL A 66 -12.34 0.91 -7.76
CA VAL A 66 -11.57 1.92 -7.02
C VAL A 66 -11.33 1.50 -5.57
N ALA A 67 -12.35 0.96 -4.90
CA ALA A 67 -12.21 0.46 -3.53
C ALA A 67 -11.20 -0.70 -3.44
N GLY A 68 -11.31 -1.68 -4.33
CA GLY A 68 -10.39 -2.82 -4.41
C GLY A 68 -8.96 -2.40 -4.72
N ARG A 69 -8.76 -1.52 -5.73
CA ARG A 69 -7.46 -0.99 -6.13
C ARG A 69 -6.74 -0.23 -5.01
N ASN A 70 -7.51 0.50 -4.19
CA ASN A 70 -6.97 1.20 -3.03
C ASN A 70 -6.77 0.28 -1.80
N GLY A 71 -7.02 -1.02 -1.91
CA GLY A 71 -6.86 -1.98 -0.82
C GLY A 71 -7.88 -1.79 0.32
N ARG A 72 -8.99 -1.08 0.09
CA ARG A 72 -10.03 -0.84 1.11
C ARG A 72 -10.81 -2.12 1.38
N THR A 73 -11.25 -2.27 2.63
CA THR A 73 -12.14 -3.37 3.01
C THR A 73 -13.58 -3.03 2.62
N TYR A 74 -14.28 -3.98 1.99
CA TYR A 74 -15.71 -3.88 1.75
C TYR A 74 -16.49 -4.27 3.01
N HIS A 75 -17.49 -3.47 3.38
CA HIS A 75 -18.28 -3.61 4.62
C HIS A 75 -19.71 -4.09 4.40
N GLY A 76 -20.04 -4.64 3.21
CA GLY A 76 -21.39 -5.14 2.93
C GLY A 76 -22.45 -4.03 2.91
N VAL A 77 -22.11 -2.85 2.40
CA VAL A 77 -22.97 -1.65 2.46
C VAL A 77 -23.85 -1.47 1.23
N CYS A 78 -23.61 -2.22 0.17
CA CYS A 78 -24.40 -2.15 -1.07
C CYS A 78 -25.64 -3.03 -0.95
N THR A 79 -26.73 -2.63 -1.63
CA THR A 79 -27.95 -3.45 -1.66
C THR A 79 -27.74 -4.72 -2.50
N TYR A 80 -28.51 -5.75 -2.23
CA TYR A 80 -28.39 -7.06 -2.86
C TYR A 80 -28.43 -6.99 -4.41
N GLU A 81 -29.26 -6.09 -4.97
CA GLU A 81 -29.45 -5.97 -6.42
C GLU A 81 -28.20 -5.49 -7.16
N ILE A 82 -27.36 -4.70 -6.50
CA ILE A 82 -26.17 -4.08 -7.12
C ILE A 82 -24.85 -4.66 -6.58
N GLU A 83 -24.88 -5.33 -5.41
CA GLU A 83 -23.71 -5.84 -4.73
C GLU A 83 -22.87 -6.77 -5.62
N GLY A 84 -23.50 -7.68 -6.39
CA GLY A 84 -22.77 -8.61 -7.26
C GLY A 84 -21.92 -7.89 -8.30
N ARG A 85 -22.42 -6.79 -8.89
CA ARG A 85 -21.66 -5.98 -9.86
C ARG A 85 -20.55 -5.18 -9.19
N PHE A 86 -20.80 -4.64 -8.00
CA PHE A 86 -19.78 -3.99 -7.17
C PHE A 86 -18.65 -4.95 -6.84
N LEU A 87 -18.96 -6.16 -6.36
CA LEU A 87 -17.98 -7.17 -5.98
C LEU A 87 -17.11 -7.64 -7.15
N THR A 88 -17.68 -7.70 -8.36
CA THR A 88 -16.90 -7.97 -9.58
C THR A 88 -15.84 -6.90 -9.80
N GLY A 89 -16.23 -5.62 -9.74
CA GLY A 89 -15.26 -4.51 -9.82
C GLY A 89 -14.25 -4.53 -8.68
N TYR A 90 -14.72 -4.82 -7.46
CA TYR A 90 -13.86 -4.90 -6.28
C TYR A 90 -12.79 -6.00 -6.41
N ALA A 91 -13.15 -7.19 -6.90
CA ALA A 91 -12.21 -8.28 -7.15
C ALA A 91 -11.16 -7.88 -8.21
N ASP A 92 -11.59 -7.28 -9.32
CA ASP A 92 -10.69 -6.79 -10.36
C ASP A 92 -9.72 -5.71 -9.79
N GLY A 93 -10.25 -4.78 -8.98
CA GLY A 93 -9.44 -3.77 -8.30
C GLY A 93 -8.43 -4.39 -7.32
N ARG A 94 -8.83 -5.43 -6.57
CA ARG A 94 -7.93 -6.18 -5.69
C ARG A 94 -6.79 -6.85 -6.45
N HIS A 95 -7.05 -7.41 -7.64
CA HIS A 95 -5.98 -7.97 -8.49
C HIS A 95 -4.94 -6.91 -8.85
N VAL A 96 -5.37 -5.69 -9.21
CA VAL A 96 -4.45 -4.57 -9.48
C VAL A 96 -3.65 -4.21 -8.22
N HIS A 97 -4.33 -4.10 -7.07
CA HIS A 97 -3.68 -3.80 -5.79
C HIS A 97 -2.59 -4.81 -5.44
N ASP A 98 -2.91 -6.10 -5.54
CA ASP A 98 -2.00 -7.17 -5.15
C ASP A 98 -0.78 -7.24 -6.08
N ALA A 99 -0.97 -7.03 -7.39
CA ALA A 99 0.12 -6.92 -8.35
C ALA A 99 1.02 -5.68 -8.09
N ASP A 100 0.44 -4.53 -7.75
CA ASP A 100 1.21 -3.32 -7.39
C ASP A 100 2.00 -3.51 -6.09
N GLN A 101 1.39 -4.13 -5.08
CA GLN A 101 2.08 -4.48 -3.84
C GLN A 101 3.27 -5.42 -4.08
N LEU A 102 3.09 -6.43 -4.95
CA LEU A 102 4.17 -7.35 -5.32
C LEU A 102 5.33 -6.61 -6.02
N ALA A 103 5.02 -5.78 -7.01
CA ALA A 103 6.02 -4.97 -7.72
C ALA A 103 6.74 -3.98 -6.78
N SER A 104 5.99 -3.35 -5.86
CA SER A 104 6.56 -2.43 -4.86
C SER A 104 7.53 -3.13 -3.90
N ARG A 105 7.15 -4.32 -3.39
CA ARG A 105 8.03 -5.14 -2.53
C ARG A 105 9.28 -5.57 -3.27
N ALA A 106 9.16 -6.02 -4.52
CA ALA A 106 10.30 -6.44 -5.33
C ALA A 106 11.28 -5.28 -5.62
N ARG A 107 10.78 -4.04 -5.85
CA ARG A 107 11.63 -2.84 -5.96
C ARG A 107 12.38 -2.54 -4.66
N SER A 108 11.69 -2.63 -3.52
CA SER A 108 12.29 -2.42 -2.20
C SER A 108 13.38 -3.45 -1.90
N ASP A 109 13.15 -4.72 -2.28
CA ASP A 109 14.12 -5.79 -2.08
C ASP A 109 15.41 -5.55 -2.88
N VAL A 110 15.30 -5.16 -4.16
CA VAL A 110 16.45 -4.74 -4.99
C VAL A 110 17.23 -3.61 -4.31
N SER A 111 16.56 -2.55 -3.85
CA SER A 111 17.20 -1.41 -3.18
C SER A 111 17.95 -1.81 -1.91
N THR A 112 17.35 -2.71 -1.13
CA THR A 112 17.96 -3.25 0.11
C THR A 112 19.24 -4.03 -0.19
N ARG A 113 19.20 -4.90 -1.23
CA ARG A 113 20.38 -5.70 -1.65
C ARG A 113 21.49 -4.82 -2.23
N GLU A 114 21.15 -3.80 -3.02
CA GLU A 114 22.13 -2.82 -3.51
C GLU A 114 22.80 -2.05 -2.35
N THR A 115 22.05 -1.71 -1.32
CA THR A 115 22.60 -1.08 -0.12
C THR A 115 23.54 -2.01 0.63
N ARG A 116 23.22 -3.30 0.76
CA ARG A 116 24.09 -4.34 1.35
C ARG A 116 25.41 -4.45 0.57
N ILE A 117 25.36 -4.50 -0.76
CA ILE A 117 26.54 -4.59 -1.63
C ILE A 117 27.44 -3.38 -1.41
N ARG A 118 26.89 -2.15 -1.43
CA ARG A 118 27.68 -0.93 -1.16
C ARG A 118 28.34 -0.96 0.21
N ARG A 119 27.68 -1.53 1.23
CA ARG A 119 28.27 -1.71 2.56
C ARG A 119 29.44 -2.69 2.52
N LEU A 120 29.26 -3.88 1.96
CA LEU A 120 30.31 -4.89 1.82
C LEU A 120 31.54 -4.36 1.06
N GLN A 121 31.34 -3.58 0.00
CA GLN A 121 32.42 -2.93 -0.74
C GLN A 121 33.24 -2.00 0.15
N ARG A 122 32.59 -1.12 0.93
CA ARG A 122 33.29 -0.25 1.91
C ARG A 122 34.02 -1.05 2.99
N ASP A 123 33.43 -2.15 3.47
CA ASP A 123 34.06 -3.00 4.47
C ASP A 123 35.31 -3.70 3.91
N ILE A 124 35.25 -4.16 2.66
CA ILE A 124 36.41 -4.72 1.91
C ILE A 124 37.52 -3.68 1.78
N ASP A 125 37.20 -2.44 1.43
CA ASP A 125 38.20 -1.39 1.25
C ASP A 125 38.89 -1.06 2.59
N ARG A 126 38.13 -0.93 3.68
CA ARG A 126 38.68 -0.77 5.04
C ARG A 126 39.56 -1.95 5.49
N ALA A 127 39.12 -3.19 5.18
CA ALA A 127 39.91 -4.37 5.50
C ALA A 127 41.23 -4.41 4.70
N ARG A 128 41.22 -3.98 3.44
CA ARG A 128 42.45 -3.85 2.62
C ARG A 128 43.43 -2.82 3.18
N GLU A 129 42.94 -1.63 3.59
CA GLU A 129 43.77 -0.58 4.17
C GLU A 129 44.41 -1.09 5.47
N ARG A 130 43.65 -1.74 6.36
CA ARG A 130 44.19 -2.36 7.59
C ARG A 130 45.24 -3.41 7.28
N LEU A 131 45.00 -4.28 6.32
CA LEU A 131 45.91 -5.34 5.92
C LEU A 131 47.25 -4.80 5.41
N ALA A 132 47.24 -3.66 4.74
CA ALA A 132 48.48 -3.02 4.21
C ALA A 132 49.41 -2.53 5.31
N GLY A 133 48.89 -2.19 6.51
CA GLY A 133 49.67 -1.70 7.65
C GLY A 133 50.09 -2.76 8.65
N GLU A 134 49.65 -4.03 8.50
CA GLU A 134 49.82 -5.08 9.51
C GLU A 134 50.85 -6.16 9.13
N SER A 135 51.43 -6.81 10.15
CA SER A 135 52.40 -7.91 10.03
C SER A 135 52.11 -9.04 11.02
N GLY A 136 52.76 -10.19 10.88
CA GLY A 136 52.58 -11.35 11.76
C GLY A 136 51.22 -11.96 11.78
N ASP A 137 50.76 -12.44 12.95
CA ASP A 137 49.48 -13.16 13.11
C ASP A 137 48.26 -12.27 12.83
N ASN A 138 48.32 -10.99 13.15
CA ASN A 138 47.25 -10.01 12.83
C ASN A 138 47.02 -9.93 11.32
N ARG A 139 48.08 -9.97 10.51
CA ARG A 139 47.96 -9.96 9.05
C ARG A 139 47.17 -11.18 8.51
N LYS A 140 47.40 -12.37 9.12
CA LYS A 140 46.66 -13.59 8.72
C LYS A 140 45.18 -13.45 9.03
N ALA A 141 44.85 -13.02 10.25
CA ALA A 141 43.43 -12.82 10.63
C ALA A 141 42.71 -11.82 9.74
N LEU A 142 43.35 -10.70 9.35
CA LEU A 142 42.81 -9.72 8.43
C LEU A 142 42.69 -10.24 7.00
N ALA A 143 43.58 -11.13 6.55
CA ALA A 143 43.45 -11.77 5.25
C ALA A 143 42.24 -12.72 5.21
N ASP A 144 41.99 -13.46 6.28
CA ASP A 144 40.83 -14.35 6.42
C ASP A 144 39.52 -13.53 6.46
N GLU A 145 39.48 -12.40 7.22
CA GLU A 145 38.37 -11.46 7.22
C GLU A 145 38.08 -10.92 5.81
N LEU A 146 39.10 -10.48 5.10
CA LEU A 146 38.96 -9.98 3.73
C LEU A 146 38.43 -11.07 2.76
N GLN A 147 38.87 -12.30 2.91
CA GLN A 147 38.38 -13.42 2.12
C GLN A 147 36.89 -13.68 2.39
N SER A 148 36.46 -13.64 3.66
CA SER A 148 35.05 -13.79 4.05
C SER A 148 34.19 -12.68 3.45
N LEU A 149 34.59 -11.42 3.61
CA LEU A 149 33.87 -10.26 3.03
C LEU A 149 33.72 -10.36 1.50
N ARG A 150 34.74 -10.82 0.79
CA ARG A 150 34.66 -11.07 -0.65
C ARG A 150 33.71 -12.20 -1.00
N SER A 151 33.63 -13.23 -0.16
CA SER A 151 32.66 -14.32 -0.35
C SER A 151 31.24 -13.82 -0.17
N ASP A 152 31.00 -13.01 0.87
CA ASP A 152 29.71 -12.38 1.17
C ASP A 152 29.27 -11.43 0.04
N LEU A 153 30.22 -10.66 -0.51
CA LEU A 153 29.93 -9.79 -1.66
C LEU A 153 29.47 -10.59 -2.87
N ARG A 154 30.18 -11.66 -3.24
CA ARG A 154 29.75 -12.53 -4.35
C ARG A 154 28.38 -13.17 -4.13
N HIS A 155 28.08 -13.52 -2.87
CA HIS A 155 26.74 -14.03 -2.53
C HIS A 155 25.67 -12.96 -2.69
N ALA A 156 25.89 -11.76 -2.15
CA ALA A 156 24.98 -10.63 -2.27
C ALA A 156 24.74 -10.20 -3.74
N GLU A 157 25.75 -10.28 -4.61
CA GLU A 157 25.63 -10.01 -6.04
C GLU A 157 24.73 -11.04 -6.76
N ARG A 158 24.84 -12.33 -6.39
CA ARG A 158 23.91 -13.36 -6.92
C ARG A 158 22.48 -13.13 -6.46
N GLU A 159 22.29 -12.80 -5.19
CA GLU A 159 20.99 -12.46 -4.63
C GLU A 159 20.38 -11.23 -5.32
N LEU A 160 21.19 -10.20 -5.60
CA LEU A 160 20.74 -9.01 -6.35
C LEU A 160 20.28 -9.37 -7.76
N THR A 161 21.03 -10.24 -8.44
CA THR A 161 20.67 -10.69 -9.78
C THR A 161 19.31 -11.40 -9.78
N GLN A 162 19.05 -12.24 -8.77
CA GLN A 162 17.78 -12.91 -8.60
C GLN A 162 16.66 -11.91 -8.30
N ALA A 163 16.86 -11.00 -7.36
CA ALA A 163 15.87 -9.98 -7.00
C ALA A 163 15.49 -9.07 -8.18
N ARG A 164 16.46 -8.74 -9.05
CA ARG A 164 16.18 -7.97 -10.28
C ARG A 164 15.27 -8.73 -11.25
N ARG A 165 15.45 -10.04 -11.41
CA ARG A 165 14.56 -10.87 -12.23
C ARG A 165 13.14 -10.92 -11.65
N GLU A 166 13.03 -11.09 -10.34
CA GLU A 166 11.74 -11.10 -9.63
C GLU A 166 11.01 -9.75 -9.77
N ARG A 167 11.73 -8.63 -9.64
CA ARG A 167 11.18 -7.30 -9.90
C ARG A 167 10.65 -7.17 -11.33
N GLU A 168 11.43 -7.58 -12.34
CA GLU A 168 11.00 -7.52 -13.75
C GLU A 168 9.75 -8.36 -14.02
N MET A 169 9.64 -9.54 -13.38
CA MET A 169 8.44 -10.38 -13.50
C MET A 169 7.24 -9.71 -12.85
N ALA A 170 7.40 -9.17 -11.64
CA ALA A 170 6.33 -8.49 -10.92
C ALA A 170 5.85 -7.21 -11.65
N GLU A 171 6.78 -6.43 -12.21
CA GLU A 171 6.45 -5.23 -12.99
C GLU A 171 5.72 -5.59 -14.29
N ARG A 172 6.13 -6.64 -14.99
CA ARG A 172 5.40 -7.12 -16.17
C ARG A 172 3.99 -7.62 -15.84
N GLU A 173 3.82 -8.33 -14.74
CA GLU A 173 2.50 -8.78 -14.30
C GLU A 173 1.60 -7.59 -13.92
N LEU A 174 2.13 -6.60 -13.21
CA LEU A 174 1.39 -5.37 -12.92
C LEU A 174 0.93 -4.68 -14.21
N GLN A 175 1.81 -4.51 -15.19
CA GLN A 175 1.45 -3.90 -16.48
C GLN A 175 0.39 -4.71 -17.23
N ARG A 176 0.48 -6.04 -17.19
CA ARG A 176 -0.51 -6.93 -17.79
C ARG A 176 -1.88 -6.76 -17.15
N VAL A 177 -1.94 -6.77 -15.82
CA VAL A 177 -3.19 -6.63 -15.06
C VAL A 177 -3.82 -5.26 -15.30
N LEU A 178 -3.02 -4.19 -15.28
CA LEU A 178 -3.49 -2.83 -15.59
C LEU A 178 -4.06 -2.75 -17.00
N TYR A 179 -3.35 -3.27 -18.00
CA TYR A 179 -3.79 -3.27 -19.39
C TYR A 179 -5.14 -4.00 -19.59
N LEU A 180 -5.35 -5.11 -18.89
CA LEU A 180 -6.57 -5.93 -19.02
C LEU A 180 -7.76 -5.34 -18.27
N LEU A 181 -7.54 -4.73 -17.10
CA LEU A 181 -8.62 -4.38 -16.18
C LEU A 181 -8.97 -2.89 -16.19
N GLU A 182 -8.00 -1.98 -16.23
CA GLU A 182 -8.30 -0.53 -16.18
C GLU A 182 -9.26 -0.04 -17.28
N PRO A 183 -9.17 -0.49 -18.55
CA PRO A 183 -10.07 0.00 -19.59
C PRO A 183 -11.55 -0.30 -19.33
N ARG A 184 -11.85 -1.38 -18.57
CA ARG A 184 -13.22 -1.77 -18.20
C ARG A 184 -13.91 -0.78 -17.29
N TYR A 185 -13.12 0.05 -16.58
CA TYR A 185 -13.58 0.96 -15.52
C TYR A 185 -13.29 2.44 -15.82
N ARG A 186 -12.74 2.77 -17.01
CA ARG A 186 -12.43 4.18 -17.41
C ARG A 186 -13.66 5.00 -17.79
N GLY A 187 -14.79 4.38 -18.05
CA GLY A 187 -16.08 5.04 -18.32
C GLY A 187 -16.96 4.90 -17.08
N GLY A 188 -17.08 5.94 -16.25
CA GLY A 188 -18.09 5.95 -15.20
C GLY A 188 -19.49 5.78 -15.83
N TRP A 189 -20.22 4.80 -15.37
CA TRP A 189 -21.62 4.53 -15.76
C TRP A 189 -22.54 5.34 -14.87
#